data_b4a0ce8826e96c1a2f66a84bcc86dfc8
#
_entry.id   b4a0ce8826e96c1a2f66a84bcc86dfc8
#
_cell.length_a   1.000
_cell.length_b   1.000
_cell.length_c   1.000
_cell.angle_alpha   90.00
_cell.angle_beta   90.00
_cell.angle_gamma   90.00
#
_symmetry.space_group_name_H-M   'P 1'
#
loop_
_entity.id
_entity.type
_entity.pdbx_description
1 polymer ?
#
loop_
_entity_poly.entity_id
_entity_poly.type
_entity_poly.pdbx_seq_one_letter_code
_entity_poly.pdbx_strand_id
1 'polypeptide(L)'
;MVRKVDKTKLLTVIGIIIFLFGGAVRIFSHLTSSADNYMENFDVIIFSGLIIGWGVSVSYRIVQKNIRICLVISAALMLLWMTLRAIKYNSPADINTYGRYLWYSYYIAMVFLPLMMFFAMLNIGKPENTNNRKYLLIIPAAVLVLLVMTNDFHQLAFVFEPDFHNWNKQYSYGPVYYVIVVWIFILVLSSIVLSINQCRISATRKKLWIPIVIILVAIIYTVWNNLNHGYSGLRIYNVPEVFCFASIALWESLIQIGLVPSNTGYGN
;
A
#
# COMPACT_ATOMS: atom_id res chain seq x y z
N MET A 1 6.87 -27.57 30.13
CA MET A 1 6.01 -26.42 29.83
C MET A 1 6.35 -25.92 28.43
N VAL A 2 5.69 -26.39 27.37
CA VAL A 2 5.95 -26.01 26.00
C VAL A 2 5.35 -24.62 25.81
N ARG A 3 6.19 -23.59 25.60
CA ARG A 3 5.78 -22.21 25.35
C ARG A 3 4.99 -22.20 24.03
N LYS A 4 3.66 -22.06 24.13
CA LYS A 4 2.78 -21.93 22.97
C LYS A 4 3.27 -20.71 22.16
N VAL A 5 3.94 -20.96 21.05
CA VAL A 5 4.45 -19.89 20.18
C VAL A 5 3.25 -19.08 19.72
N ASP A 6 3.28 -17.79 20.00
CA ASP A 6 2.24 -16.86 19.57
C ASP A 6 2.23 -16.83 18.02
N LYS A 7 1.23 -17.49 17.45
CA LYS A 7 1.10 -17.64 15.98
C LYS A 7 1.17 -16.31 15.25
N THR A 8 0.72 -15.24 15.89
CA THR A 8 0.74 -13.89 15.31
C THR A 8 2.16 -13.36 15.20
N LYS A 9 2.97 -13.55 16.26
CA LYS A 9 4.39 -13.16 16.23
C LYS A 9 5.17 -13.98 15.20
N LEU A 10 4.88 -15.28 15.11
CA LEU A 10 5.49 -16.16 14.13
C LEU A 10 5.19 -15.69 12.69
N LEU A 11 3.93 -15.35 12.37
CA LEU A 11 3.53 -14.84 11.06
C LEU A 11 4.21 -13.50 10.73
N THR A 12 4.35 -12.62 11.72
CA THR A 12 5.06 -11.35 11.52
C THR A 12 6.53 -11.56 11.22
N VAL A 13 7.19 -12.45 11.97
CA VAL A 13 8.61 -12.79 11.71
C VAL A 13 8.79 -13.40 10.33
N ILE A 14 7.92 -14.33 9.93
CA ILE A 14 7.92 -14.92 8.60
C ILE A 14 7.75 -13.83 7.52
N GLY A 15 6.81 -12.92 7.69
CA GLY A 15 6.60 -11.80 6.76
C GLY A 15 7.83 -10.91 6.61
N ILE A 16 8.51 -10.58 7.72
CA ILE A 16 9.76 -9.82 7.71
C ILE A 16 10.87 -10.59 6.99
N ILE A 17 11.00 -11.90 7.26
CA ILE A 17 12.01 -12.75 6.59
C ILE A 17 11.77 -12.79 5.09
N ILE A 18 10.52 -12.98 4.66
CA ILE A 18 10.14 -13.00 3.24
C ILE A 18 10.48 -11.65 2.58
N PHE A 19 10.18 -10.53 3.24
CA PHE A 19 10.51 -9.20 2.73
C PHE A 19 12.02 -9.00 2.57
N LEU A 20 12.80 -9.34 3.59
CA LEU A 20 14.26 -9.24 3.54
C LEU A 20 14.87 -10.17 2.48
N PHE A 21 14.30 -11.36 2.32
CA PHE A 21 14.73 -12.31 1.29
C PHE A 21 14.51 -11.75 -0.12
N GLY A 22 13.35 -11.14 -0.41
CA GLY A 22 13.09 -10.47 -1.69
C GLY A 22 14.11 -9.37 -1.98
N GLY A 23 14.46 -8.54 -0.97
CA GLY A 23 15.53 -7.55 -1.12
C GLY A 23 16.91 -8.15 -1.38
N ALA A 24 17.26 -9.24 -0.68
CA ALA A 24 18.53 -9.93 -0.87
C ALA A 24 18.66 -10.53 -2.29
N VAL A 25 17.58 -11.15 -2.79
CA VAL A 25 17.53 -11.69 -4.17
C VAL A 25 17.78 -10.58 -5.19
N ARG A 26 17.18 -9.41 -5.02
CA ARG A 26 17.37 -8.27 -5.92
C ARG A 26 18.80 -7.71 -5.88
N ILE A 27 19.38 -7.56 -4.68
CA ILE A 27 20.78 -7.14 -4.54
C ILE A 27 21.71 -8.13 -5.27
N PHE A 28 21.46 -9.42 -5.07
CA PHE A 28 22.26 -10.46 -5.73
C PHE A 28 22.12 -10.41 -7.26
N SER A 29 20.92 -10.23 -7.78
CA SER A 29 20.65 -10.05 -9.22
C SER A 29 21.41 -8.86 -9.81
N HIS A 30 21.42 -7.71 -9.11
CA HIS A 30 22.20 -6.55 -9.54
C HIS A 30 23.72 -6.79 -9.53
N LEU A 31 24.23 -7.56 -8.57
CA LEU A 31 25.66 -7.86 -8.47
C LEU A 31 26.15 -8.86 -9.52
N THR A 32 25.29 -9.77 -9.96
CA THR A 32 25.65 -10.83 -10.92
C THR A 32 25.48 -10.41 -12.38
N SER A 33 25.07 -9.17 -12.66
CA SER A 33 24.76 -8.67 -14.02
C SER A 33 23.77 -9.55 -14.81
N SER A 34 23.18 -10.54 -14.18
CA SER A 34 22.15 -11.43 -14.74
C SER A 34 20.79 -10.74 -14.62
N ALA A 35 20.72 -9.49 -15.11
CA ALA A 35 19.53 -8.65 -15.03
C ALA A 35 18.47 -9.12 -16.03
N ASP A 36 18.10 -10.36 -16.00
CA ASP A 36 17.04 -10.88 -16.82
C ASP A 36 15.71 -10.71 -16.11
N ASN A 37 14.67 -10.40 -16.87
CA ASN A 37 13.28 -10.20 -16.45
C ASN A 37 12.71 -11.29 -15.51
N TYR A 38 13.39 -12.43 -15.41
CA TYR A 38 13.02 -13.54 -14.53
C TYR A 38 13.07 -13.18 -13.03
N MET A 39 14.05 -12.38 -12.60
CA MET A 39 14.22 -12.02 -11.18
C MET A 39 13.18 -10.96 -10.73
N GLU A 40 12.79 -10.03 -11.62
CA GLU A 40 11.71 -9.08 -11.32
C GLU A 40 10.35 -9.79 -11.16
N ASN A 41 10.11 -10.84 -11.94
CA ASN A 41 8.90 -11.66 -11.84
C ASN A 41 8.86 -12.47 -10.54
N PHE A 42 10.02 -12.94 -10.07
CA PHE A 42 10.13 -13.69 -8.82
C PHE A 42 9.73 -12.85 -7.61
N ASP A 43 10.18 -11.59 -7.55
CA ASP A 43 9.77 -10.64 -6.50
C ASP A 43 8.25 -10.42 -6.48
N VAL A 44 7.63 -10.26 -7.65
CA VAL A 44 6.16 -10.08 -7.75
C VAL A 44 5.43 -11.29 -7.19
N ILE A 45 5.91 -12.52 -7.46
CA ILE A 45 5.31 -13.75 -6.92
C ILE A 45 5.43 -13.79 -5.40
N ILE A 46 6.60 -13.49 -4.84
CA ILE A 46 6.84 -13.47 -3.40
C ILE A 46 5.91 -12.45 -2.72
N PHE A 47 5.88 -11.21 -3.21
CA PHE A 47 5.04 -10.16 -2.62
C PHE A 47 3.55 -10.44 -2.78
N SER A 48 3.12 -10.98 -3.92
CA SER A 48 1.73 -11.40 -4.12
C SER A 48 1.35 -12.52 -3.16
N GLY A 49 2.21 -13.50 -2.97
CA GLY A 49 2.01 -14.57 -1.98
C GLY A 49 1.88 -14.05 -0.55
N LEU A 50 2.73 -13.07 -0.18
CA LEU A 50 2.67 -12.40 1.13
C LEU A 50 1.33 -11.67 1.32
N ILE A 51 0.88 -10.91 0.32
CA ILE A 51 -0.38 -10.14 0.35
C ILE A 51 -1.57 -11.09 0.45
N ILE A 52 -1.60 -12.16 -0.35
CA ILE A 52 -2.66 -13.17 -0.30
C ILE A 52 -2.70 -13.84 1.07
N GLY A 53 -1.56 -14.32 1.56
CA GLY A 53 -1.46 -14.95 2.87
C GLY A 53 -1.91 -14.04 4.00
N TRP A 54 -1.54 -12.76 3.94
CA TRP A 54 -1.99 -11.75 4.88
C TRP A 54 -3.50 -11.51 4.77
N GLY A 55 -4.04 -11.30 3.58
CA GLY A 55 -5.47 -11.07 3.34
C GLY A 55 -6.33 -12.23 3.85
N VAL A 56 -5.93 -13.48 3.57
CA VAL A 56 -6.57 -14.67 4.10
C VAL A 56 -6.49 -14.69 5.62
N SER A 57 -5.31 -14.46 6.21
CA SER A 57 -5.12 -14.43 7.65
C SER A 57 -6.04 -13.39 8.33
N VAL A 58 -6.11 -12.17 7.80
CA VAL A 58 -6.96 -11.10 8.32
C VAL A 58 -8.44 -11.45 8.23
N SER A 59 -8.88 -12.10 7.15
CA SER A 59 -10.29 -12.51 6.98
C SER A 59 -10.79 -13.43 8.07
N TYR A 60 -9.91 -14.24 8.67
CA TYR A 60 -10.24 -15.16 9.78
C TYR A 60 -9.98 -14.56 11.17
N ARG A 61 -8.96 -13.68 11.30
CA ARG A 61 -8.55 -13.14 12.61
C ARG A 61 -9.38 -11.96 13.08
N ILE A 62 -9.83 -11.12 12.17
CA ILE A 62 -10.52 -9.88 12.55
C ILE A 62 -11.99 -10.15 12.85
N VAL A 63 -12.39 -9.81 14.08
CA VAL A 63 -13.75 -10.05 14.59
C VAL A 63 -14.76 -9.10 13.96
N GLN A 64 -14.43 -7.80 13.92
CA GLN A 64 -15.36 -6.77 13.47
C GLN A 64 -15.50 -6.77 11.94
N LYS A 65 -16.71 -7.06 11.43
CA LYS A 65 -17.02 -7.24 10.01
C LYS A 65 -16.60 -6.03 9.15
N ASN A 66 -16.91 -4.81 9.58
CA ASN A 66 -16.62 -3.61 8.79
C ASN A 66 -15.11 -3.38 8.63
N ILE A 67 -14.32 -3.61 9.67
CA ILE A 67 -12.85 -3.51 9.61
C ILE A 67 -12.32 -4.62 8.71
N ARG A 68 -12.77 -5.86 8.91
CA ARG A 68 -12.37 -7.00 8.08
C ARG A 68 -12.57 -6.76 6.59
N ILE A 69 -13.73 -6.22 6.20
CA ILE A 69 -14.02 -5.87 4.79
C ILE A 69 -13.01 -4.84 4.29
N CYS A 70 -12.73 -3.76 5.03
CA CYS A 70 -11.75 -2.75 4.63
C CYS A 70 -10.36 -3.36 4.43
N LEU A 71 -9.93 -4.27 5.30
CA LEU A 71 -8.61 -4.90 5.21
C LEU A 71 -8.52 -5.89 4.04
N VAL A 72 -9.58 -6.65 3.78
CA VAL A 72 -9.64 -7.56 2.62
C VAL A 72 -9.63 -6.77 1.31
N ILE A 73 -10.39 -5.66 1.24
CA ILE A 73 -10.34 -4.75 0.07
C ILE A 73 -8.94 -4.15 -0.08
N SER A 74 -8.28 -3.77 1.02
CA SER A 74 -6.89 -3.29 0.96
C SER A 74 -5.94 -4.36 0.40
N ALA A 75 -6.08 -5.62 0.79
CA ALA A 75 -5.30 -6.72 0.21
C ALA A 75 -5.57 -6.88 -1.29
N ALA A 76 -6.82 -6.82 -1.72
CA ALA A 76 -7.18 -6.87 -3.13
C ALA A 76 -6.60 -5.70 -3.95
N LEU A 77 -6.62 -4.47 -3.40
CA LEU A 77 -6.03 -3.29 -4.03
C LEU A 77 -4.50 -3.40 -4.15
N MET A 78 -3.84 -3.93 -3.12
CA MET A 78 -2.39 -4.18 -3.16
C MET A 78 -2.04 -5.23 -4.22
N LEU A 79 -2.80 -6.33 -4.31
CA LEU A 79 -2.64 -7.34 -5.36
C LEU A 79 -2.85 -6.76 -6.75
N LEU A 80 -3.91 -5.96 -6.93
CA LEU A 80 -4.17 -5.26 -8.18
C LEU A 80 -2.97 -4.40 -8.58
N TRP A 81 -2.41 -3.63 -7.64
CA TRP A 81 -1.25 -2.78 -7.91
C TRP A 81 -0.03 -3.59 -8.35
N MET A 82 0.29 -4.68 -7.63
CA MET A 82 1.41 -5.56 -7.97
C MET A 82 1.22 -6.23 -9.32
N THR A 83 0.00 -6.69 -9.62
CA THR A 83 -0.35 -7.32 -10.91
C THR A 83 -0.23 -6.34 -12.08
N LEU A 84 -0.79 -5.14 -11.94
CA LEU A 84 -0.72 -4.08 -12.97
C LEU A 84 0.74 -3.71 -13.24
N ARG A 85 1.56 -3.64 -12.19
CA ARG A 85 2.99 -3.39 -12.32
C ARG A 85 3.67 -4.53 -13.09
N ALA A 86 3.43 -5.78 -12.70
CA ALA A 86 4.00 -6.93 -13.39
C ALA A 86 3.65 -6.94 -14.88
N ILE A 87 2.39 -6.69 -15.22
CA ILE A 87 1.93 -6.61 -16.61
C ILE A 87 2.67 -5.48 -17.34
N LYS A 88 2.79 -4.28 -16.73
CA LYS A 88 3.46 -3.13 -17.35
C LYS A 88 4.92 -3.45 -17.72
N TYR A 89 5.66 -4.09 -16.83
CA TYR A 89 7.09 -4.35 -17.05
C TYR A 89 7.35 -5.58 -17.93
N ASN A 90 6.40 -6.51 -18.04
CA ASN A 90 6.50 -7.67 -18.93
C ASN A 90 5.88 -7.42 -20.31
N SER A 91 5.24 -6.26 -20.52
CA SER A 91 4.66 -5.92 -21.83
C SER A 91 5.74 -5.38 -22.77
N PRO A 92 5.69 -5.68 -24.08
CA PRO A 92 6.63 -5.15 -25.05
C PRO A 92 6.68 -3.62 -25.04
N ALA A 93 7.87 -3.05 -25.15
CA ALA A 93 8.11 -1.60 -25.07
C ALA A 93 7.34 -0.77 -26.11
N ASP A 94 6.93 -1.39 -27.21
CA ASP A 94 6.28 -0.71 -28.33
C ASP A 94 4.80 -0.33 -28.09
N ILE A 95 4.21 -0.70 -26.94
CA ILE A 95 2.82 -0.38 -26.61
C ILE A 95 2.77 0.83 -25.66
N ASN A 96 3.24 1.97 -26.13
CA ASN A 96 3.27 3.21 -25.36
C ASN A 96 1.92 3.60 -24.73
N THR A 97 0.82 3.49 -25.46
CA THR A 97 -0.54 3.81 -24.98
C THR A 97 -1.00 2.83 -23.91
N TYR A 98 -0.85 1.53 -24.13
CA TYR A 98 -1.25 0.49 -23.16
C TYR A 98 -0.47 0.60 -21.86
N GLY A 99 0.86 0.75 -21.94
CA GLY A 99 1.71 0.93 -20.76
C GLY A 99 1.35 2.17 -19.95
N ARG A 100 0.90 3.26 -20.63
CA ARG A 100 0.43 4.48 -19.98
C ARG A 100 -0.88 4.26 -19.21
N TYR A 101 -1.86 3.57 -19.79
CA TYR A 101 -3.10 3.23 -19.07
C TYR A 101 -2.87 2.28 -17.91
N LEU A 102 -1.95 1.33 -18.02
CA LEU A 102 -1.52 0.51 -16.88
C LEU A 102 -0.93 1.37 -15.76
N TRP A 103 -0.13 2.38 -16.11
CA TRP A 103 0.41 3.32 -15.13
C TRP A 103 -0.66 4.18 -14.47
N TYR A 104 -1.64 4.70 -15.24
CA TYR A 104 -2.79 5.40 -14.69
C TYR A 104 -3.58 4.54 -13.71
N SER A 105 -3.71 3.24 -14.00
CA SER A 105 -4.43 2.29 -13.15
C SER A 105 -3.77 2.10 -11.76
N TYR A 106 -2.50 2.47 -11.56
CA TYR A 106 -1.88 2.47 -10.22
C TYR A 106 -2.57 3.42 -9.27
N TYR A 107 -3.17 4.50 -9.79
CA TYR A 107 -3.89 5.49 -8.99
C TYR A 107 -5.16 4.94 -8.34
N ILE A 108 -5.70 3.83 -8.83
CA ILE A 108 -6.79 3.10 -8.16
C ILE A 108 -6.32 2.69 -6.76
N ALA A 109 -5.20 2.00 -6.66
CA ALA A 109 -4.65 1.60 -5.37
C ALA A 109 -4.20 2.81 -4.54
N MET A 110 -3.50 3.77 -5.15
CA MET A 110 -2.98 4.95 -4.45
C MET A 110 -4.08 5.80 -3.80
N VAL A 111 -5.24 5.93 -4.43
CA VAL A 111 -6.37 6.74 -3.92
C VAL A 111 -7.21 5.95 -2.92
N PHE A 112 -7.46 4.67 -3.17
CA PHE A 112 -8.37 3.87 -2.36
C PHE A 112 -7.71 3.22 -1.13
N LEU A 113 -6.41 2.90 -1.13
CA LEU A 113 -5.76 2.31 0.06
C LEU A 113 -5.82 3.22 1.30
N PRO A 114 -5.47 4.53 1.22
CA PRO A 114 -5.64 5.43 2.34
C PRO A 114 -7.10 5.59 2.78
N LEU A 115 -8.04 5.54 1.82
CA LEU A 115 -9.47 5.62 2.11
C LEU A 115 -9.95 4.39 2.89
N MET A 116 -9.50 3.19 2.52
CA MET A 116 -9.83 1.95 3.27
C MET A 116 -9.22 1.99 4.67
N MET A 117 -8.00 2.51 4.82
CA MET A 117 -7.38 2.75 6.12
C MET A 117 -8.25 3.70 6.97
N PHE A 118 -8.66 4.82 6.42
CA PHE A 118 -9.51 5.79 7.11
C PHE A 118 -10.86 5.17 7.52
N PHE A 119 -11.53 4.42 6.63
CA PHE A 119 -12.78 3.74 6.96
C PHE A 119 -12.60 2.70 8.07
N ALA A 120 -11.54 1.94 8.04
CA ALA A 120 -11.27 0.98 9.09
C ALA A 120 -11.05 1.67 10.44
N MET A 121 -10.27 2.77 10.48
CA MET A 121 -10.08 3.58 11.68
C MET A 121 -11.41 4.15 12.21
N LEU A 122 -12.28 4.66 11.33
CA LEU A 122 -13.62 5.15 11.72
C LEU A 122 -14.50 4.07 12.34
N ASN A 123 -14.29 2.81 12.02
CA ASN A 123 -15.10 1.70 12.54
C ASN A 123 -14.59 1.12 13.86
N ILE A 124 -13.35 1.39 14.27
CA ILE A 124 -12.79 0.86 15.53
C ILE A 124 -13.68 1.30 16.71
N GLY A 125 -14.07 0.34 17.54
CA GLY A 125 -14.86 0.57 18.72
C GLY A 125 -16.30 1.04 18.49
N LYS A 126 -16.79 1.01 17.25
CA LYS A 126 -18.18 1.36 16.92
C LYS A 126 -19.03 0.12 16.63
N PRO A 127 -20.34 0.13 16.92
CA PRO A 127 -21.24 -0.94 16.54
C PRO A 127 -21.30 -1.08 15.01
N GLU A 128 -21.61 -2.30 14.54
CA GLU A 128 -21.62 -2.61 13.09
C GLU A 128 -22.65 -1.81 12.29
N ASN A 129 -23.72 -1.38 12.93
CA ASN A 129 -24.83 -0.63 12.31
C ASN A 129 -24.65 0.89 12.45
N THR A 130 -23.52 1.42 12.02
CA THR A 130 -23.27 2.87 12.05
C THR A 130 -23.65 3.54 10.74
N ASN A 131 -23.87 4.86 10.82
CA ASN A 131 -24.26 5.74 9.71
C ASN A 131 -23.38 5.53 8.46
N ASN A 132 -24.02 5.22 7.34
CA ASN A 132 -23.36 4.95 6.06
C ASN A 132 -22.83 6.20 5.34
N ARG A 133 -23.07 7.41 5.86
CA ARG A 133 -22.64 8.67 5.22
C ARG A 133 -21.13 8.75 4.98
N LYS A 134 -20.31 8.04 5.79
CA LYS A 134 -18.86 7.97 5.59
C LYS A 134 -18.47 7.41 4.21
N TYR A 135 -19.29 6.52 3.65
CA TYR A 135 -19.03 5.91 2.33
C TYR A 135 -19.24 6.86 1.16
N LEU A 136 -19.84 8.05 1.40
CA LEU A 136 -19.91 9.10 0.38
C LEU A 136 -18.53 9.57 -0.07
N LEU A 137 -17.46 9.36 0.72
CA LEU A 137 -16.09 9.64 0.33
C LEU A 137 -15.58 8.75 -0.81
N ILE A 138 -16.28 7.66 -1.13
CA ILE A 138 -15.99 6.85 -2.32
C ILE A 138 -16.22 7.65 -3.60
N ILE A 139 -17.20 8.57 -3.61
CA ILE A 139 -17.53 9.38 -4.80
C ILE A 139 -16.35 10.27 -5.22
N PRO A 140 -15.80 11.16 -4.36
CA PRO A 140 -14.65 11.96 -4.75
C PRO A 140 -13.42 11.11 -5.06
N ALA A 141 -13.20 9.98 -4.37
CA ALA A 141 -12.13 9.05 -4.70
C ALA A 141 -12.26 8.49 -6.11
N ALA A 142 -13.47 8.05 -6.49
CA ALA A 142 -13.76 7.55 -7.83
C ALA A 142 -13.57 8.65 -8.90
N VAL A 143 -14.01 9.89 -8.62
CA VAL A 143 -13.80 11.03 -9.52
C VAL A 143 -12.31 11.29 -9.75
N LEU A 144 -11.48 11.27 -8.69
CA LEU A 144 -10.03 11.45 -8.81
C LEU A 144 -9.40 10.37 -9.70
N VAL A 145 -9.80 9.10 -9.51
CA VAL A 145 -9.32 8.00 -10.35
C VAL A 145 -9.77 8.18 -11.81
N LEU A 146 -11.03 8.55 -12.04
CA LEU A 146 -11.54 8.81 -13.39
C LEU A 146 -10.79 9.94 -14.08
N LEU A 147 -10.48 11.04 -13.37
CA LEU A 147 -9.66 12.13 -13.91
C LEU A 147 -8.27 11.66 -14.30
N VAL A 148 -7.64 10.74 -13.58
CA VAL A 148 -6.36 10.16 -13.99
C VAL A 148 -6.53 9.24 -15.20
N MET A 149 -7.54 8.38 -15.21
CA MET A 149 -7.79 7.46 -16.33
C MET A 149 -8.14 8.16 -17.64
N THR A 150 -8.74 9.34 -17.56
CA THR A 150 -9.11 10.17 -18.72
C THR A 150 -8.06 11.26 -19.04
N ASN A 151 -6.88 11.19 -18.44
CA ASN A 151 -5.86 12.23 -18.54
C ASN A 151 -5.43 12.57 -19.99
N ASP A 152 -5.48 11.60 -20.88
CA ASP A 152 -5.13 11.80 -22.30
C ASP A 152 -6.01 12.85 -23.02
N PHE A 153 -7.24 13.10 -22.52
CA PHE A 153 -8.15 14.10 -23.07
C PHE A 153 -7.93 15.52 -22.57
N HIS A 154 -7.42 15.68 -21.33
CA HIS A 154 -7.40 16.98 -20.67
C HIS A 154 -6.04 17.35 -20.03
N GLN A 155 -5.14 16.38 -19.86
CA GLN A 155 -3.81 16.52 -19.27
C GLN A 155 -3.77 17.24 -17.91
N LEU A 156 -4.82 17.09 -17.09
CA LEU A 156 -4.91 17.73 -15.78
C LEU A 156 -4.11 17.01 -14.68
N ALA A 157 -3.86 15.70 -14.84
CA ALA A 157 -3.06 14.93 -13.88
C ALA A 157 -1.58 14.91 -14.30
N PHE A 158 -1.32 14.69 -15.57
CA PHE A 158 0.01 14.64 -16.17
C PHE A 158 -0.01 15.41 -17.48
N VAL A 159 0.92 16.34 -17.61
CA VAL A 159 1.11 17.14 -18.83
C VAL A 159 2.30 16.54 -19.58
N PHE A 160 2.06 16.06 -20.79
CA PHE A 160 3.09 15.52 -21.67
C PHE A 160 3.59 16.61 -22.60
N GLU A 161 4.91 16.60 -22.90
CA GLU A 161 5.48 17.49 -23.89
C GLU A 161 4.97 17.11 -25.30
N PRO A 162 4.73 18.10 -26.20
CA PRO A 162 4.49 17.80 -27.61
C PRO A 162 5.66 16.98 -28.15
N ASP A 163 5.51 16.05 -29.00
CA ASP A 163 6.58 15.21 -29.59
C ASP A 163 7.33 14.30 -28.60
N PHE A 164 6.75 13.97 -27.44
CA PHE A 164 7.38 13.06 -26.50
C PHE A 164 7.55 11.66 -27.11
N HIS A 165 8.80 11.18 -27.11
CA HIS A 165 9.11 9.81 -27.54
C HIS A 165 9.07 8.83 -26.35
N ASN A 166 9.17 9.32 -25.12
CA ASN A 166 9.20 8.51 -23.91
C ASN A 166 8.33 9.12 -22.81
N TRP A 167 7.02 8.80 -22.84
CA TRP A 167 6.04 9.28 -21.86
C TRP A 167 6.43 8.97 -20.39
N ASN A 168 7.26 7.96 -20.15
CA ASN A 168 7.68 7.57 -18.80
C ASN A 168 8.72 8.52 -18.18
N LYS A 169 9.31 9.41 -18.97
CA LYS A 169 10.35 10.37 -18.53
C LYS A 169 10.04 11.83 -18.87
N GLN A 170 9.14 12.08 -19.81
CA GLN A 170 8.88 13.41 -20.38
C GLN A 170 7.46 13.87 -20.04
N TYR A 171 7.20 14.03 -18.75
CA TYR A 171 5.94 14.59 -18.26
C TYR A 171 6.17 15.49 -17.05
N SER A 172 5.27 16.42 -16.83
CA SER A 172 5.17 17.24 -15.63
C SER A 172 3.86 16.95 -14.89
N TYR A 173 3.84 17.27 -13.59
CA TYR A 173 2.66 17.03 -12.76
C TYR A 173 1.64 18.15 -12.93
N GLY A 174 0.40 17.80 -13.24
CA GLY A 174 -0.72 18.71 -13.32
C GLY A 174 -1.45 18.92 -11.98
N PRO A 175 -2.46 19.78 -11.92
CA PRO A 175 -3.18 20.12 -10.68
C PRO A 175 -3.87 18.92 -10.04
N VAL A 176 -4.44 17.99 -10.80
CA VAL A 176 -5.11 16.79 -10.27
C VAL A 176 -4.13 15.90 -9.49
N TYR A 177 -2.88 15.80 -9.92
CA TYR A 177 -1.86 15.07 -9.17
C TYR A 177 -1.68 15.64 -7.76
N TYR A 178 -1.57 16.96 -7.63
CA TYR A 178 -1.43 17.61 -6.33
C TYR A 178 -2.67 17.43 -5.46
N VAL A 179 -3.87 17.45 -6.04
CA VAL A 179 -5.12 17.13 -5.32
C VAL A 179 -5.08 15.70 -4.78
N ILE A 180 -4.59 14.73 -5.54
CA ILE A 180 -4.42 13.35 -5.07
C ILE A 180 -3.41 13.27 -3.93
N VAL A 181 -2.29 13.97 -4.01
CA VAL A 181 -1.29 14.01 -2.92
C VAL A 181 -1.92 14.57 -1.64
N VAL A 182 -2.66 15.67 -1.74
CA VAL A 182 -3.38 16.29 -0.60
C VAL A 182 -4.45 15.33 -0.07
N TRP A 183 -5.19 14.64 -0.93
CA TRP A 183 -6.17 13.61 -0.56
C TRP A 183 -5.54 12.51 0.30
N ILE A 184 -4.42 11.93 -0.17
CA ILE A 184 -3.69 10.89 0.55
C ILE A 184 -3.22 11.42 1.91
N PHE A 185 -2.62 12.61 1.93
CA PHE A 185 -2.10 13.23 3.14
C PHE A 185 -3.19 13.45 4.20
N ILE A 186 -4.34 14.03 3.81
CA ILE A 186 -5.47 14.27 4.70
C ILE A 186 -6.00 12.95 5.28
N LEU A 187 -6.17 11.91 4.46
CA LEU A 187 -6.69 10.63 4.92
C LEU A 187 -5.71 9.91 5.86
N VAL A 188 -4.42 9.93 5.56
CA VAL A 188 -3.39 9.34 6.43
C VAL A 188 -3.31 10.09 7.75
N LEU A 189 -3.25 11.42 7.71
CA LEU A 189 -3.21 12.24 8.93
C LEU A 189 -4.47 12.03 9.79
N SER A 190 -5.65 12.05 9.17
CA SER A 190 -6.91 11.78 9.85
C SER A 190 -6.93 10.38 10.49
N SER A 191 -6.38 9.38 9.82
CA SER A 191 -6.26 8.02 10.34
C SER A 191 -5.36 7.95 11.57
N ILE A 192 -4.24 8.68 11.57
CA ILE A 192 -3.33 8.78 12.72
C ILE A 192 -4.07 9.43 13.90
N VAL A 193 -4.72 10.57 13.68
CA VAL A 193 -5.48 11.28 14.72
C VAL A 193 -6.58 10.40 15.30
N LEU A 194 -7.33 9.69 14.44
CA LEU A 194 -8.37 8.75 14.87
C LEU A 194 -7.77 7.60 15.70
N SER A 195 -6.65 7.03 15.31
CA SER A 195 -5.99 5.95 16.06
C SER A 195 -5.58 6.39 17.46
N ILE A 196 -5.08 7.61 17.60
CA ILE A 196 -4.71 8.20 18.89
C ILE A 196 -5.97 8.45 19.75
N ASN A 197 -7.02 9.01 19.18
CA ASN A 197 -8.25 9.36 19.90
C ASN A 197 -9.04 8.13 20.33
N GLN A 198 -9.03 7.06 19.54
CA GLN A 198 -9.74 5.82 19.86
C GLN A 198 -8.97 4.92 20.84
N CYS A 199 -7.69 5.17 21.03
CA CYS A 199 -6.88 4.42 21.96
C CYS A 199 -7.13 4.87 23.40
N ARG A 200 -8.07 4.18 24.09
CA ARG A 200 -8.46 4.50 25.49
C ARG A 200 -7.47 3.99 26.51
N ILE A 201 -6.69 2.96 26.20
CA ILE A 201 -5.75 2.33 27.14
C ILE A 201 -4.40 3.03 27.03
N SER A 202 -3.91 3.60 28.15
CA SER A 202 -2.65 4.35 28.16
C SER A 202 -1.43 3.51 27.75
N ALA A 203 -1.38 2.25 28.14
CA ALA A 203 -0.32 1.31 27.75
C ALA A 203 -0.27 1.06 26.24
N THR A 204 -1.42 0.92 25.60
CA THR A 204 -1.57 0.75 24.15
C THR A 204 -1.21 2.05 23.44
N ARG A 205 -1.65 3.19 23.96
CA ARG A 205 -1.35 4.52 23.40
C ARG A 205 0.14 4.79 23.32
N LYS A 206 0.91 4.38 24.32
CA LYS A 206 2.38 4.49 24.29
C LYS A 206 3.04 3.69 23.16
N LYS A 207 2.39 2.64 22.64
CA LYS A 207 2.92 1.81 21.54
C LYS A 207 2.52 2.31 20.17
N LEU A 208 1.65 3.33 20.04
CA LEU A 208 1.22 3.90 18.75
C LEU A 208 2.36 4.57 17.97
N TRP A 209 3.52 4.83 18.59
CA TRP A 209 4.69 5.29 17.87
C TRP A 209 5.16 4.30 16.78
N ILE A 210 4.92 2.97 16.98
CA ILE A 210 5.34 1.94 16.03
C ILE A 210 4.66 2.11 14.67
N PRO A 211 3.31 2.12 14.54
CA PRO A 211 2.63 2.37 13.28
C PRO A 211 2.96 3.75 12.68
N ILE A 212 3.18 4.78 13.51
CA ILE A 212 3.56 6.11 13.03
C ILE A 212 4.94 6.08 12.37
N VAL A 213 5.92 5.41 12.98
CA VAL A 213 7.26 5.24 12.40
C VAL A 213 7.21 4.48 11.08
N ILE A 214 6.38 3.43 10.97
CA ILE A 214 6.21 2.69 9.72
C ILE A 214 5.73 3.62 8.60
N ILE A 215 4.73 4.47 8.87
CA ILE A 215 4.22 5.45 7.89
C ILE A 215 5.33 6.45 7.51
N LEU A 216 6.05 7.00 8.49
CA LEU A 216 7.12 7.97 8.24
C LEU A 216 8.24 7.37 7.38
N VAL A 217 8.67 6.14 7.67
CA VAL A 217 9.69 5.44 6.88
C VAL A 217 9.22 5.24 5.44
N ALA A 218 7.96 4.84 5.22
CA ALA A 218 7.40 4.66 3.89
C ALA A 218 7.33 6.00 3.11
N ILE A 219 6.95 7.09 3.77
CA ILE A 219 6.93 8.44 3.17
C ILE A 219 8.35 8.89 2.81
N ILE A 220 9.29 8.79 3.74
CA ILE A 220 10.70 9.18 3.52
C ILE A 220 11.28 8.40 2.34
N TYR A 221 11.07 7.08 2.31
CA TYR A 221 11.53 6.24 1.19
C TYR A 221 10.94 6.70 -0.14
N THR A 222 9.66 7.02 -0.18
CA THR A 222 8.98 7.47 -1.41
C THR A 222 9.51 8.81 -1.88
N VAL A 223 9.66 9.77 -0.98
CA VAL A 223 10.23 11.10 -1.30
C VAL A 223 11.66 10.95 -1.80
N TRP A 224 12.49 10.17 -1.10
CA TRP A 224 13.86 9.88 -1.52
C TRP A 224 13.93 9.27 -2.93
N ASN A 225 13.07 8.29 -3.20
CA ASN A 225 13.03 7.63 -4.51
C ASN A 225 12.55 8.56 -5.63
N ASN A 226 11.64 9.50 -5.32
CA ASN A 226 11.17 10.49 -6.29
C ASN A 226 12.19 11.61 -6.56
N LEU A 227 12.97 12.02 -5.57
CA LEU A 227 14.00 13.05 -5.73
C LEU A 227 15.22 12.52 -6.53
N ASN A 228 15.51 11.21 -6.45
CA ASN A 228 16.68 10.59 -7.07
C ASN A 228 16.36 9.95 -8.44
N HIS A 229 15.46 10.49 -9.23
CA HIS A 229 15.08 9.96 -10.54
C HIS A 229 16.22 9.77 -11.56
N GLY A 230 17.40 10.37 -11.33
CA GLY A 230 18.57 10.27 -12.22
C GLY A 230 19.65 9.30 -11.79
N TYR A 231 19.67 8.86 -10.55
CA TYR A 231 20.67 7.91 -10.05
C TYR A 231 20.15 6.47 -10.17
N SER A 232 20.76 5.72 -11.09
CA SER A 232 20.61 4.24 -11.20
C SER A 232 21.25 3.48 -10.02
N GLY A 233 21.41 4.17 -8.88
CA GLY A 233 21.87 3.55 -7.65
C GLY A 233 20.86 2.51 -7.16
N LEU A 234 21.33 1.48 -6.50
CA LEU A 234 20.65 0.32 -5.92
C LEU A 234 19.21 0.65 -5.44
N ARG A 235 18.22 0.54 -6.33
CA ARG A 235 16.83 0.50 -5.93
C ARG A 235 16.51 -0.90 -5.43
N ILE A 236 16.66 -1.11 -4.12
CA ILE A 236 16.42 -2.42 -3.50
C ILE A 236 14.93 -2.78 -3.61
N TYR A 237 14.02 -1.81 -3.44
CA TYR A 237 12.57 -2.02 -3.53
C TYR A 237 11.93 -0.96 -4.44
N ASN A 238 10.88 -1.35 -5.14
CA ASN A 238 10.04 -0.39 -5.85
C ASN A 238 9.00 0.23 -4.91
N VAL A 239 8.54 1.43 -5.24
CA VAL A 239 7.56 2.16 -4.43
C VAL A 239 6.32 1.33 -4.10
N PRO A 240 5.66 0.61 -5.04
CA PRO A 240 4.52 -0.25 -4.72
C PRO A 240 4.83 -1.35 -3.70
N GLU A 241 5.99 -1.97 -3.76
CA GLU A 241 6.42 -3.01 -2.82
C GLU A 241 6.54 -2.46 -1.40
N VAL A 242 7.19 -1.30 -1.26
CA VAL A 242 7.35 -0.64 0.03
C VAL A 242 5.99 -0.23 0.61
N PHE A 243 5.09 0.31 -0.22
CA PHE A 243 3.74 0.67 0.23
C PHE A 243 2.91 -0.54 0.66
N CYS A 244 2.95 -1.63 -0.09
CA CYS A 244 2.26 -2.87 0.27
C CYS A 244 2.79 -3.43 1.58
N PHE A 245 4.12 -3.53 1.73
CA PHE A 245 4.73 -4.02 2.96
C PHE A 245 4.45 -3.10 4.15
N ALA A 246 4.61 -1.78 3.97
CA ALA A 246 4.31 -0.80 5.02
C ALA A 246 2.84 -0.87 5.45
N SER A 247 1.91 -1.06 4.50
CA SER A 247 0.49 -1.22 4.81
C SER A 247 0.23 -2.49 5.63
N ILE A 248 0.83 -3.61 5.27
CA ILE A 248 0.74 -4.85 6.04
C ILE A 248 1.34 -4.68 7.43
N ALA A 249 2.55 -4.12 7.53
CA ALA A 249 3.25 -3.89 8.80
C ALA A 249 2.47 -2.93 9.71
N LEU A 250 1.88 -1.88 9.14
CA LEU A 250 1.02 -0.95 9.84
C LEU A 250 -0.18 -1.67 10.47
N TRP A 251 -0.93 -2.43 9.67
CA TRP A 251 -2.10 -3.15 10.15
C TRP A 251 -1.75 -4.22 11.19
N GLU A 252 -0.68 -4.98 10.95
CA GLU A 252 -0.22 -5.97 11.93
C GLU A 252 0.20 -5.31 13.24
N SER A 253 0.86 -4.15 13.20
CA SER A 253 1.21 -3.39 14.41
C SER A 253 -0.04 -2.96 15.18
N LEU A 254 -1.08 -2.45 14.49
CA LEU A 254 -2.35 -2.03 15.10
C LEU A 254 -3.14 -3.21 15.71
N ILE A 255 -3.07 -4.38 15.06
CA ILE A 255 -3.66 -5.62 15.60
C ILE A 255 -2.89 -6.08 16.84
N GLN A 256 -1.54 -6.09 16.79
CA GLN A 256 -0.71 -6.58 17.89
C GLN A 256 -0.75 -5.69 19.14
N ILE A 257 -0.88 -4.37 18.98
CA ILE A 257 -1.07 -3.47 20.12
C ILE A 257 -2.49 -3.51 20.69
N GLY A 258 -3.40 -4.28 20.05
CA GLY A 258 -4.77 -4.48 20.52
C GLY A 258 -5.74 -3.34 20.19
N LEU A 259 -5.38 -2.45 19.26
CA LEU A 259 -6.30 -1.39 18.79
C LEU A 259 -7.37 -1.98 17.86
N VAL A 260 -7.01 -2.96 17.04
CA VAL A 260 -7.93 -3.68 16.16
C VAL A 260 -8.31 -5.01 16.83
N PRO A 261 -9.61 -5.26 17.13
CA PRO A 261 -10.06 -6.48 17.77
C PRO A 261 -9.82 -7.71 16.89
N SER A 262 -9.11 -8.70 17.44
CA SER A 262 -8.80 -9.96 16.74
C SER A 262 -9.03 -11.17 17.64
N ASN A 263 -9.39 -12.31 17.04
CA ASN A 263 -9.59 -13.57 17.76
C ASN A 263 -8.32 -14.11 18.44
N THR A 264 -7.15 -13.58 18.10
CA THR A 264 -5.87 -14.01 18.69
C THR A 264 -5.57 -13.35 20.03
N GLY A 265 -6.31 -12.31 20.42
CA GLY A 265 -6.14 -11.57 21.69
C GLY A 265 -7.04 -12.04 22.84
N TYR A 266 -7.99 -12.94 22.60
CA TYR A 266 -8.93 -13.44 23.62
C TYR A 266 -8.53 -14.80 24.22
N GLY A 267 -7.30 -15.21 24.07
CA GLY A 267 -6.79 -16.50 24.52
C GLY A 267 -5.79 -16.46 25.69
N ASN A 268 -5.91 -15.43 26.55
CA ASN A 268 -5.18 -15.36 27.84
C ASN A 268 -6.13 -14.93 28.94
#